data_9156b9fbb8c4c83501abd3bff628576a
#
_entry.id   9156b9fbb8c4c83501abd3bff628576a
#
_cell.length_a   1.000
_cell.length_b   1.000
_cell.length_c   1.000
_cell.angle_alpha   90.00
_cell.angle_beta   90.00
_cell.angle_gamma   90.00
#
_symmetry.space_group_name_H-M   'P 1'
#
loop_
_entity.id
_entity.type
_entity.pdbx_description
1 polymer ?
#
loop_
_entity_poly.entity_id
_entity_poly.type
_entity_poly.pdbx_seq_one_letter_code
_entity_poly.pdbx_strand_id
1 'polypeptide(L)' 'MRDKGNVLLANILLAPNLALLPDVKYALKPKGYAIFSGMTNHERGAFLSVLSSSGLALEWEFYFGDWWGCRARLAWG' A
#
# COMPACT_ATOMS: atom_id res chain seq x y z
N MET A 1 10.17 9.99 1.14
CA MET A 1 10.72 9.43 -0.10
C MET A 1 11.19 10.54 -0.98
N ARG A 2 12.41 10.43 -1.46
CA ARG A 2 13.03 11.50 -2.23
C ARG A 2 12.80 11.37 -3.73
N ASP A 3 12.84 10.15 -4.21
CA ASP A 3 12.75 9.88 -5.64
C ASP A 3 11.54 9.03 -5.94
N LYS A 4 10.98 9.22 -7.12
CA LYS A 4 9.93 8.35 -7.60
C LYS A 4 10.52 7.00 -7.96
N GLY A 5 9.93 5.95 -7.45
CA GLY A 5 10.41 4.61 -7.67
C GLY A 5 9.39 3.74 -8.40
N ASN A 6 9.87 2.62 -8.94
CA ASN A 6 9.01 1.62 -9.52
C ASN A 6 8.39 0.74 -8.44
N VAL A 7 9.10 0.56 -7.34
CA VAL A 7 8.66 -0.27 -6.23
C VAL A 7 8.89 0.46 -4.92
N LEU A 8 7.89 0.45 -4.07
CA LEU A 8 7.98 0.97 -2.72
C LEU A 8 7.61 -0.16 -1.77
N LEU A 9 8.42 -0.36 -0.75
CA LEU A 9 8.17 -1.39 0.26
C LEU A 9 7.86 -0.76 1.61
N ALA A 10 6.80 -1.23 2.25
CA ALA A 10 6.43 -0.79 3.58
C ALA A 10 5.98 -2.00 4.39
N ASN A 11 6.74 -2.33 5.41
CA ASN A 11 6.49 -3.48 6.29
C ASN A 11 6.41 -3.01 7.73
N ILE A 12 5.33 -2.34 8.05
CA ILE A 12 5.13 -1.71 9.36
C ILE A 12 3.67 -1.90 9.79
N LEU A 13 3.36 -1.44 10.98
CA LEU A 13 2.01 -1.57 11.52
C LEU A 13 0.99 -0.73 10.74
N LEU A 14 -0.28 -1.00 10.98
CA LEU A 14 -1.38 -0.36 10.26
C LEU A 14 -1.31 1.17 10.29
N ALA A 15 -1.18 1.77 11.46
CA ALA A 15 -1.22 3.22 11.56
C ALA A 15 -0.10 3.91 10.77
N PRO A 16 1.17 3.48 10.87
CA PRO A 16 2.21 4.04 10.01
C PRO A 16 1.97 3.80 8.52
N ASN A 17 1.41 2.63 8.14
CA ASN A 17 1.08 2.37 6.74
C ASN A 17 0.01 3.33 6.23
N LEU A 18 -1.03 3.59 7.04
CA LEU A 18 -2.07 4.53 6.68
C LEU A 18 -1.51 5.95 6.52
N ALA A 19 -0.58 6.31 7.38
CA ALA A 19 0.04 7.64 7.31
C ALA A 19 0.88 7.83 6.06
N LEU A 20 1.41 6.74 5.48
CA LEU A 20 2.20 6.80 4.26
C LEU A 20 1.37 6.97 3.01
N LEU A 21 0.11 6.50 3.02
CA LEU A 21 -0.70 6.42 1.81
C LEU A 21 -0.81 7.72 1.03
N PRO A 22 -1.00 8.88 1.66
CA PRO A 22 -1.07 10.13 0.88
C PRO A 22 0.20 10.44 0.10
N ASP A 23 1.36 10.01 0.62
CA ASP A 23 2.64 10.29 0.00
C ASP A 23 3.02 9.26 -1.07
N VAL A 24 2.51 8.05 -0.97
CA VAL A 24 2.88 6.95 -1.86
C VAL A 24 2.57 7.28 -3.31
N LYS A 25 1.42 7.86 -3.58
CA LYS A 25 1.05 8.15 -4.96
C LYS A 25 1.98 9.16 -5.62
N TYR A 26 2.63 10.01 -4.83
CA TYR A 26 3.60 10.97 -5.36
C TYR A 26 4.97 10.34 -5.54
N ALA A 27 5.25 9.27 -4.85
CA ALA A 27 6.53 8.58 -4.91
C ALA A 27 6.60 7.54 -6.02
N LEU A 28 5.46 7.06 -6.50
CA LEU A 28 5.43 6.01 -7.52
C LEU A 28 5.47 6.58 -8.93
N LYS A 29 6.22 5.91 -9.78
CA LYS A 29 6.14 6.15 -11.23
C LYS A 29 4.84 5.54 -11.74
N PRO A 30 4.35 5.98 -12.92
CA PRO A 30 3.05 5.51 -13.44
C PRO A 30 2.87 4.00 -13.48
N LYS A 31 3.95 3.24 -13.74
CA LYS A 31 3.86 1.78 -13.79
C LYS A 31 4.44 1.12 -12.54
N GLY A 32 4.71 1.92 -11.53
CA GLY A 32 5.27 1.41 -10.29
C GLY A 32 4.19 0.85 -9.39
N TYR A 33 4.63 0.14 -8.36
CA TYR A 33 3.72 -0.41 -7.36
C TYR A 33 4.33 -0.30 -5.98
N ALA A 34 3.47 -0.36 -4.97
CA ALA A 34 3.88 -0.36 -3.57
C ALA A 34 3.43 -1.67 -2.94
N ILE A 35 4.25 -2.20 -2.07
CA ILE A 35 3.93 -3.40 -1.30
C ILE A 35 3.83 -2.99 0.17
N PHE A 36 2.68 -3.26 0.75
CA PHE A 36 2.41 -3.00 2.16
C PHE A 36 2.27 -4.34 2.87
N SER A 37 2.95 -4.49 3.99
CA SER A 37 2.88 -5.72 4.78
C SER A 37 3.02 -5.36 6.26
N GLY A 38 2.99 -6.38 7.12
CA GLY A 38 3.11 -6.16 8.56
C GLY A 38 1.78 -5.86 9.24
N MET A 39 0.68 -6.05 8.53
CA MET A 39 -0.66 -5.87 9.10
C MET A 39 -1.30 -7.23 9.35
N THR A 40 -2.32 -7.24 10.21
CA THR A 40 -3.07 -8.47 10.47
C THR A 40 -4.26 -8.57 9.54
N ASN A 41 -4.84 -9.78 9.43
CA ASN A 41 -6.04 -9.99 8.62
C ASN A 41 -7.19 -9.10 9.06
N HIS A 42 -7.26 -8.77 10.36
CA HIS A 42 -8.34 -7.94 10.89
C HIS A 42 -8.23 -6.49 10.44
N GLU A 43 -7.04 -6.08 10.04
CA GLU A 43 -6.79 -4.69 9.65
C GLU A 43 -6.99 -4.45 8.16
N ARG A 44 -7.26 -5.51 7.40
CA ARG A 44 -7.42 -5.43 5.95
C ARG A 44 -8.48 -4.42 5.52
N GLY A 45 -9.67 -4.51 6.12
CA GLY A 45 -10.78 -3.64 5.74
C GLY A 45 -10.47 -2.16 5.96
N ALA A 46 -9.88 -1.85 7.10
CA ALA A 46 -9.51 -0.48 7.43
C ALA A 46 -8.46 0.05 6.45
N PHE A 47 -7.46 -0.76 6.15
CA PHE A 47 -6.41 -0.35 5.23
C PHE A 47 -6.94 -0.14 3.81
N LEU A 48 -7.73 -1.07 3.31
CA LEU A 48 -8.28 -1.00 1.95
C LEU A 48 -9.22 0.19 1.77
N SER A 49 -9.95 0.55 2.80
CA SER A 49 -10.81 1.71 2.75
C SER A 49 -10.02 2.99 2.48
N VAL A 50 -8.91 3.16 3.19
CA VAL A 50 -8.06 4.33 3.00
C VAL A 50 -7.27 4.24 1.70
N LEU A 51 -6.83 3.03 1.33
CA LEU A 51 -6.11 2.81 0.08
C LEU A 51 -6.93 3.31 -1.11
N SER A 52 -8.20 2.93 -1.18
CA SER A 52 -9.09 3.34 -2.28
C SER A 52 -9.19 4.86 -2.38
N SER A 53 -9.30 5.54 -1.25
CA SER A 53 -9.46 6.99 -1.27
C SER A 53 -8.14 7.73 -1.47
N SER A 54 -7.02 7.02 -1.49
CA SER A 54 -5.70 7.63 -1.66
C SER A 54 -5.22 7.67 -3.11
N GLY A 55 -6.06 7.27 -4.06
CA GLY A 55 -5.67 7.27 -5.48
C GLY A 55 -4.85 6.05 -5.86
N LEU A 56 -4.93 4.99 -5.06
CA LEU A 56 -4.24 3.74 -5.30
C LEU A 56 -5.26 2.63 -5.54
N ALA A 57 -4.87 1.65 -6.33
CA ALA A 57 -5.71 0.50 -6.64
C ALA A 57 -5.06 -0.77 -6.13
N LEU A 58 -5.85 -1.60 -5.47
CA LEU A 58 -5.40 -2.91 -5.02
C LEU A 58 -5.17 -3.79 -6.23
N GLU A 59 -3.99 -4.40 -6.30
CA GLU A 59 -3.61 -5.25 -7.40
C GLU A 59 -3.47 -6.71 -6.99
N TRP A 60 -2.97 -6.94 -5.79
CA TRP A 60 -2.71 -8.29 -5.30
C TRP A 60 -2.75 -8.30 -3.79
N GLU A 61 -3.24 -9.40 -3.20
CA GLU A 61 -3.22 -9.62 -1.77
C GLU A 61 -2.48 -10.90 -1.45
N PHE A 62 -1.83 -10.94 -0.29
CA PHE A 62 -1.18 -12.15 0.17
C PHE A 62 -1.38 -12.30 1.67
N TYR A 63 -1.42 -13.55 2.09
CA TYR A 63 -1.65 -13.93 3.47
C TYR A 63 -0.53 -14.84 3.94
N PHE A 64 -0.14 -14.68 5.19
CA PHE A 64 0.82 -15.56 5.80
C PHE A 64 0.43 -15.71 7.27
N GLY A 65 -0.20 -16.84 7.60
CA GLY A 65 -0.81 -17.02 8.92
C GLY A 65 -1.85 -15.94 9.17
N ASP A 66 -1.69 -15.20 10.26
CA ASP A 66 -2.58 -14.10 10.60
C ASP A 66 -2.15 -12.77 9.99
N TRP A 67 -1.06 -12.78 9.27
CA TRP A 67 -0.53 -11.57 8.65
C TRP A 67 -1.11 -11.38 7.26
N TRP A 68 -1.27 -10.12 6.90
CA TRP A 68 -1.82 -9.73 5.62
C TRP A 68 -0.97 -8.63 5.00
N GLY A 69 -0.87 -8.67 3.69
CA GLY A 69 -0.24 -7.61 2.95
C GLY A 69 -0.85 -7.49 1.56
N CYS A 70 -0.45 -6.47 0.84
CA CYS A 70 -0.98 -6.26 -0.49
C CYS A 70 0.01 -5.52 -1.38
N ARG A 71 -0.24 -5.62 -2.68
CA ARG A 71 0.44 -4.83 -3.68
C ARG A 71 -0.58 -3.87 -4.29
N ALA A 72 -0.22 -2.61 -4.39
CA ALA A 72 -1.07 -1.59 -4.95
C ALA A 72 -0.30 -0.77 -5.98
N ARG A 73 -1.03 -0.13 -6.87
CA ARG A 73 -0.45 0.76 -7.88
C ARG A 73 -1.31 2.00 -8.00
N LEU A 74 -0.86 2.96 -8.77
CA LEU A 74 -1.68 4.14 -9.04
C LEU A 74 -2.97 3.72 -9.74
N ALA A 75 -4.09 4.29 -9.31
CA ALA A 75 -5.40 3.95 -9.87
C ALA A 75 -5.49 4.38 -11.35
N TRP A 76 -4.76 5.41 -11.69
CA TRP A 76 -4.66 5.86 -13.08
C TRP A 76 -3.25 6.42 -13.28
N GLY A 77 -2.69 6.08 -14.38
CA GLY A 77 -1.34 6.53 -14.71
C GLY A 77 -0.60 5.56 -15.57
#